data_e1da6b440ea7128957fa7664b3497245
#
_entry.id   e1da6b440ea7128957fa7664b3497245
#
_cell.length_a   1.000
_cell.length_b   1.000
_cell.length_c   1.000
_cell.angle_alpha   90.00
_cell.angle_beta   90.00
_cell.angle_gamma   90.00
#
_symmetry.space_group_name_H-M   'P 1'
#
loop_
_entity.id
_entity.type
_entity.pdbx_description
1 polymer ?
#
loop_
_entity_poly.entity_id
_entity_poly.type
_entity_poly.pdbx_seq_one_letter_code
_entity_poly.pdbx_strand_id
1 'polypeptide(L)'
;MLCCLSIRNFILIEALKINFQDGLTVLTGETGAGKSILLDALGLALGSRADFSLIRPNTDRASVTAEFDVVASHPVWSMLEEAGIDRSENLILRRQLRSDGKSPAHINDEAVSVNLLRRTGDMLVEIQGQFEGRGLLDASTYLPLIDRAAGHDKALENLSSKWTTLCSARNELTQMAERLDKARAEEDWLRDAVEQLDMLAPSAGEEEKLASELQRHRHSSRIAEALQQAHMMITDPEGVSHSTSRAQAILERQAD
;
A
#
# COMPACT_ATOMS: atom_id res chain seq x y z
N MET A 1 -3.85 32.30 12.76
CA MET A 1 -4.77 32.63 13.89
C MET A 1 -6.21 32.28 13.47
N LEU A 2 -7.14 31.92 14.40
CA LEU A 2 -8.57 31.80 14.08
C LEU A 2 -9.16 33.22 13.89
N CYS A 3 -9.67 33.52 12.70
CA CYS A 3 -10.23 34.83 12.36
C CYS A 3 -11.73 34.88 12.48
N CYS A 4 -12.41 33.77 12.06
CA CYS A 4 -13.85 33.74 12.05
C CYS A 4 -14.38 32.33 12.34
N LEU A 5 -15.45 32.24 13.12
CA LEU A 5 -16.22 31.04 13.32
C LEU A 5 -17.69 31.31 12.92
N SER A 6 -18.17 30.59 11.92
CA SER A 6 -19.56 30.67 11.44
C SER A 6 -20.29 29.36 11.70
N ILE A 7 -21.39 29.44 12.41
CA ILE A 7 -22.22 28.31 12.85
C ILE A 7 -23.62 28.49 12.30
N ARG A 8 -24.21 27.43 11.73
CA ARG A 8 -25.59 27.42 11.26
C ARG A 8 -26.32 26.14 11.66
N ASN A 9 -27.53 26.29 12.18
CA ASN A 9 -28.44 25.22 12.57
C ASN A 9 -27.79 24.17 13.50
N PHE A 10 -27.08 24.64 14.49
CA PHE A 10 -26.32 23.80 15.42
C PHE A 10 -26.90 23.91 16.84
N ILE A 11 -27.52 22.86 17.33
CA ILE A 11 -28.23 22.78 18.61
C ILE A 11 -29.26 23.93 18.74
N LEU A 12 -28.97 24.90 19.57
CA LEU A 12 -29.80 26.07 19.82
C LEU A 12 -29.48 27.25 18.88
N ILE A 13 -28.37 27.20 18.19
CA ILE A 13 -27.89 28.28 17.33
C ILE A 13 -28.49 28.12 15.93
N GLU A 14 -29.27 29.10 15.49
CA GLU A 14 -29.76 29.18 14.13
C GLU A 14 -28.71 29.70 13.18
N ALA A 15 -28.13 30.86 13.50
CA ALA A 15 -27.01 31.44 12.78
C ALA A 15 -26.20 32.32 13.74
N LEU A 16 -24.89 32.09 13.75
CA LEU A 16 -23.95 32.87 14.54
C LEU A 16 -22.66 33.04 13.75
N LYS A 17 -22.14 34.26 13.72
CA LYS A 17 -20.82 34.56 13.18
C LYS A 17 -20.03 35.32 14.22
N ILE A 18 -18.87 34.79 14.59
CA ILE A 18 -17.96 35.41 15.55
C ILE A 18 -16.67 35.72 14.80
N ASN A 19 -16.25 36.98 14.87
CA ASN A 19 -14.93 37.40 14.38
C ASN A 19 -13.99 37.55 15.57
N PHE A 20 -12.81 36.98 15.45
CA PHE A 20 -11.76 37.04 16.46
C PHE A 20 -10.71 38.06 16.05
N GLN A 21 -10.12 38.71 17.02
CA GLN A 21 -8.98 39.63 16.82
C GLN A 21 -7.73 39.00 17.40
N ASP A 22 -6.58 39.56 17.06
CA ASP A 22 -5.31 39.12 17.66
C ASP A 22 -5.31 39.27 19.16
N GLY A 23 -4.66 38.32 19.83
CA GLY A 23 -4.50 38.34 21.29
C GLY A 23 -5.54 37.49 22.03
N LEU A 24 -5.89 37.91 23.22
CA LEU A 24 -6.81 37.18 24.10
C LEU A 24 -8.27 37.60 23.86
N THR A 25 -9.10 36.63 23.48
CA THR A 25 -10.54 36.81 23.40
C THR A 25 -11.24 36.07 24.54
N VAL A 26 -12.11 36.75 25.28
CA VAL A 26 -12.86 36.21 26.42
C VAL A 26 -14.32 36.05 26.04
N LEU A 27 -14.84 34.82 26.15
CA LEU A 27 -16.24 34.50 25.96
C LEU A 27 -16.92 34.37 27.32
N THR A 28 -17.80 35.31 27.67
CA THR A 28 -18.55 35.32 28.91
C THR A 28 -20.01 34.97 28.67
N GLY A 29 -20.68 34.37 29.65
CA GLY A 29 -22.09 34.02 29.56
C GLY A 29 -22.50 33.16 30.75
N GLU A 30 -23.82 33.04 30.98
CA GLU A 30 -24.36 32.16 32.00
C GLU A 30 -23.95 30.72 31.82
N THR A 31 -23.86 29.98 32.91
CA THR A 31 -23.41 28.57 32.89
C THR A 31 -24.38 27.65 32.15
N GLY A 32 -23.86 26.79 31.29
CA GLY A 32 -24.52 25.58 30.84
C GLY A 32 -24.56 25.39 29.33
N ALA A 33 -25.06 26.31 28.52
CA ALA A 33 -25.36 25.95 27.14
C ALA A 33 -24.47 26.62 26.07
N GLY A 34 -24.14 27.91 26.19
CA GLY A 34 -23.54 28.65 25.08
C GLY A 34 -22.05 28.37 24.83
N LYS A 35 -21.24 28.32 25.90
CA LYS A 35 -19.76 28.17 25.76
C LYS A 35 -19.35 26.79 25.26
N SER A 36 -19.95 25.73 25.81
CA SER A 36 -19.67 24.35 25.37
C SER A 36 -20.10 24.12 23.92
N ILE A 37 -21.26 24.66 23.52
CA ILE A 37 -21.75 24.56 22.14
C ILE A 37 -20.77 25.20 21.13
N LEU A 38 -20.13 26.31 21.50
CA LEU A 38 -19.11 26.93 20.65
C LEU A 38 -17.84 26.09 20.53
N LEU A 39 -17.39 25.45 21.62
CA LEU A 39 -16.26 24.52 21.59
C LEU A 39 -16.58 23.26 20.78
N ASP A 40 -17.80 22.69 20.95
CA ASP A 40 -18.26 21.55 20.18
C ASP A 40 -18.35 21.88 18.68
N ALA A 41 -18.84 23.08 18.34
CA ALA A 41 -18.90 23.56 16.97
C ALA A 41 -17.48 23.72 16.38
N LEU A 42 -16.57 24.35 17.13
CA LEU A 42 -15.17 24.49 16.69
C LEU A 42 -14.52 23.11 16.53
N GLY A 43 -14.67 22.22 17.50
CA GLY A 43 -14.18 20.85 17.43
C GLY A 43 -14.71 20.10 16.19
N LEU A 44 -15.99 20.27 15.86
CA LEU A 44 -16.58 19.69 14.64
C LEU A 44 -15.91 20.23 13.38
N ALA A 45 -15.67 21.54 13.28
CA ALA A 45 -14.96 22.16 12.16
C ALA A 45 -13.51 21.66 12.03
N LEU A 46 -12.86 21.36 13.16
CA LEU A 46 -11.52 20.79 13.23
C LEU A 46 -11.47 19.26 13.02
N GLY A 47 -12.60 18.60 12.71
CA GLY A 47 -12.61 17.18 12.36
C GLY A 47 -12.91 16.22 13.51
N SER A 48 -13.46 16.69 14.63
CA SER A 48 -13.98 15.84 15.70
C SER A 48 -15.07 14.89 15.19
N ARG A 49 -15.36 13.83 15.95
CA ARG A 49 -16.40 12.85 15.61
C ARG A 49 -17.75 13.53 15.43
N ALA A 50 -18.43 13.20 14.32
CA ALA A 50 -19.75 13.71 14.05
C ALA A 50 -20.78 13.16 15.07
N ASP A 51 -21.49 14.06 15.72
CA ASP A 51 -22.66 13.74 16.50
C ASP A 51 -23.88 14.40 15.85
N PHE A 52 -24.78 13.59 15.30
CA PHE A 52 -25.95 14.08 14.57
C PHE A 52 -27.04 14.66 15.50
N SER A 53 -26.95 14.40 16.81
CA SER A 53 -27.82 15.06 17.80
C SER A 53 -27.57 16.58 17.91
N LEU A 54 -26.45 17.04 17.38
CA LEU A 54 -26.07 18.47 17.32
C LEU A 54 -26.80 19.23 16.20
N ILE A 55 -27.54 18.55 15.33
CA ILE A 55 -28.38 19.22 14.32
C ILE A 55 -29.58 19.85 15.02
N ARG A 56 -29.83 21.15 14.72
CA ARG A 56 -30.98 21.85 15.27
C ARG A 56 -32.31 21.14 14.90
N PRO A 57 -33.24 20.94 15.83
CA PRO A 57 -34.54 20.37 15.53
C PRO A 57 -35.25 21.09 14.36
N ASN A 58 -35.94 20.33 13.54
CA ASN A 58 -36.66 20.82 12.34
C ASN A 58 -35.74 21.41 11.24
N THR A 59 -34.47 20.99 11.20
CA THR A 59 -33.54 21.33 10.10
C THR A 59 -32.88 20.07 9.56
N ASP A 60 -32.56 20.06 8.26
CA ASP A 60 -31.98 18.90 7.59
C ASP A 60 -30.45 18.88 7.65
N ARG A 61 -29.83 19.99 8.06
CA ARG A 61 -28.38 20.12 8.11
C ARG A 61 -27.91 21.16 9.12
N ALA A 62 -26.77 20.87 9.74
CA ALA A 62 -25.97 21.83 10.46
C ALA A 62 -24.65 22.08 9.71
N SER A 63 -24.07 23.25 9.85
CA SER A 63 -22.80 23.60 9.22
C SER A 63 -21.96 24.48 10.14
N VAL A 64 -20.69 24.14 10.25
CA VAL A 64 -19.70 24.95 10.96
C VAL A 64 -18.54 25.23 9.99
N THR A 65 -18.12 26.50 9.97
CA THR A 65 -16.97 26.98 9.18
C THR A 65 -16.05 27.75 10.10
N ALA A 66 -14.79 27.37 10.11
CA ALA A 66 -13.70 28.06 10.82
C ALA A 66 -12.71 28.60 9.78
N GLU A 67 -12.38 29.87 9.87
CA GLU A 67 -11.46 30.57 8.98
C GLU A 67 -10.21 30.98 9.75
N PHE A 68 -9.06 30.65 9.19
CA PHE A 68 -7.75 30.85 9.80
C PHE A 68 -6.87 31.71 8.90
N ASP A 69 -6.24 32.72 9.49
CA ASP A 69 -5.06 33.36 8.92
C ASP A 69 -3.83 32.54 9.33
N VAL A 70 -3.13 32.02 8.33
CA VAL A 70 -2.00 31.11 8.52
C VAL A 70 -0.79 31.63 7.78
N VAL A 71 0.28 31.93 8.53
CA VAL A 71 1.55 32.41 7.94
C VAL A 71 2.08 31.47 6.86
N ALA A 72 2.67 32.02 5.83
CA ALA A 72 3.11 31.28 4.66
C ALA A 72 4.14 30.16 4.96
N SER A 73 4.90 30.30 6.04
CA SER A 73 5.90 29.31 6.48
C SER A 73 5.33 28.18 7.36
N HIS A 74 4.02 28.17 7.62
CA HIS A 74 3.42 27.18 8.51
C HIS A 74 3.44 25.77 7.88
N PRO A 75 3.83 24.71 8.62
CA PRO A 75 3.95 23.35 8.09
C PRO A 75 2.66 22.76 7.51
N VAL A 76 1.50 23.31 7.91
CA VAL A 76 0.19 22.87 7.38
C VAL A 76 0.10 23.01 5.86
N TRP A 77 0.75 24.03 5.28
CA TRP A 77 0.72 24.24 3.84
C TRP A 77 1.40 23.11 3.07
N SER A 78 2.57 22.64 3.52
CA SER A 78 3.26 21.50 2.89
C SER A 78 2.40 20.24 2.92
N MET A 79 1.73 19.98 4.05
CA MET A 79 0.82 18.83 4.18
C MET A 79 -0.40 18.94 3.24
N LEU A 80 -0.94 20.14 3.06
CA LEU A 80 -2.09 20.38 2.16
C LEU A 80 -1.68 20.31 0.69
N GLU A 81 -0.52 20.83 0.31
CA GLU A 81 0.04 20.74 -1.05
C GLU A 81 0.30 19.26 -1.42
N GLU A 82 0.84 18.43 -0.51
CA GLU A 82 0.98 16.98 -0.71
C GLU A 82 -0.37 16.27 -0.92
N ALA A 83 -1.44 16.82 -0.34
CA ALA A 83 -2.80 16.31 -0.53
C ALA A 83 -3.51 16.90 -1.75
N GLY A 84 -2.85 17.75 -2.55
CA GLY A 84 -3.39 18.37 -3.76
C GLY A 84 -4.25 19.59 -3.48
N ILE A 85 -4.15 20.22 -2.31
CA ILE A 85 -4.90 21.41 -1.96
C ILE A 85 -3.98 22.63 -2.07
N ASP A 86 -4.33 23.53 -2.96
CA ASP A 86 -3.54 24.74 -3.21
C ASP A 86 -3.62 25.72 -2.04
N ARG A 87 -2.54 26.45 -1.88
CA ARG A 87 -2.45 27.53 -0.90
C ARG A 87 -3.40 28.66 -1.26
N SER A 88 -4.09 29.20 -0.25
CA SER A 88 -4.96 30.37 -0.36
C SER A 88 -4.57 31.43 0.68
N GLU A 89 -5.16 32.63 0.56
CA GLU A 89 -4.93 33.73 1.49
C GLU A 89 -5.36 33.35 2.92
N ASN A 90 -6.55 32.75 3.05
CA ASN A 90 -7.07 32.22 4.30
C ASN A 90 -7.31 30.72 4.17
N LEU A 91 -7.13 29.97 5.25
CA LEU A 91 -7.45 28.56 5.32
C LEU A 91 -8.83 28.37 5.94
N ILE A 92 -9.76 27.82 5.16
CA ILE A 92 -11.16 27.64 5.54
C ILE A 92 -11.42 26.16 5.79
N LEU A 93 -11.76 25.80 7.03
CA LEU A 93 -12.20 24.46 7.41
C LEU A 93 -13.71 24.45 7.55
N ARG A 94 -14.39 23.58 6.83
CA ARG A 94 -15.86 23.48 6.87
C ARG A 94 -16.29 22.03 7.09
N ARG A 95 -17.21 21.87 8.05
CA ARG A 95 -17.87 20.61 8.34
C ARG A 95 -19.38 20.77 8.29
N GLN A 96 -20.05 19.80 7.71
CA GLN A 96 -21.52 19.74 7.70
C GLN A 96 -21.99 18.43 8.32
N LEU A 97 -23.09 18.49 9.02
CA LEU A 97 -23.88 17.33 9.46
C LEU A 97 -25.18 17.33 8.69
N ARG A 98 -25.60 16.19 8.17
CA ARG A 98 -26.87 16.01 7.48
C ARG A 98 -27.73 14.99 8.20
N SER A 99 -29.04 15.17 8.18
CA SER A 99 -30.01 14.25 8.78
C SER A 99 -29.96 12.84 8.16
N ASP A 100 -29.42 12.68 6.95
CA ASP A 100 -29.20 11.41 6.28
C ASP A 100 -27.96 10.62 6.80
N GLY A 101 -27.33 11.08 7.89
CA GLY A 101 -26.17 10.46 8.50
C GLY A 101 -24.84 10.78 7.80
N LYS A 102 -24.82 11.61 6.78
CA LYS A 102 -23.60 12.04 6.09
C LYS A 102 -22.98 13.26 6.76
N SER A 103 -21.65 13.29 6.76
CA SER A 103 -20.91 14.40 7.35
C SER A 103 -19.75 14.83 6.46
N PRO A 104 -20.04 15.54 5.36
CA PRO A 104 -18.99 16.02 4.45
C PRO A 104 -18.07 17.05 5.11
N ALA A 105 -16.80 16.96 4.74
CA ALA A 105 -15.73 17.84 5.20
C ALA A 105 -15.08 18.54 4.00
N HIS A 106 -14.72 19.80 4.17
CA HIS A 106 -14.06 20.58 3.14
C HIS A 106 -12.92 21.40 3.75
N ILE A 107 -11.86 21.54 3.00
CA ILE A 107 -10.78 22.49 3.24
C ILE A 107 -10.77 23.43 2.03
N ASN A 108 -10.94 24.73 2.28
CA ASN A 108 -11.28 25.70 1.28
C ASN A 108 -12.55 25.24 0.52
N ASP A 109 -12.51 25.11 -0.80
CA ASP A 109 -13.64 24.60 -1.59
C ASP A 109 -13.52 23.11 -1.94
N GLU A 110 -12.41 22.45 -1.55
CA GLU A 110 -12.13 21.05 -1.85
C GLU A 110 -12.76 20.10 -0.83
N ALA A 111 -13.43 19.06 -1.32
CA ALA A 111 -13.97 18.00 -0.49
C ALA A 111 -12.84 17.07 0.00
N VAL A 112 -12.74 16.88 1.32
CA VAL A 112 -11.64 16.13 1.92
C VAL A 112 -12.13 15.01 2.84
N SER A 113 -11.22 14.09 3.17
CA SER A 113 -11.49 13.11 4.22
C SER A 113 -11.51 13.77 5.59
N VAL A 114 -12.33 13.23 6.51
CA VAL A 114 -12.37 13.70 7.92
C VAL A 114 -11.01 13.59 8.59
N ASN A 115 -10.23 12.61 8.21
CA ASN A 115 -8.89 12.40 8.76
C ASN A 115 -7.93 13.53 8.35
N LEU A 116 -7.96 13.95 7.08
CA LEU A 116 -7.17 15.09 6.63
C LEU A 116 -7.62 16.38 7.33
N LEU A 117 -8.95 16.62 7.40
CA LEU A 117 -9.49 17.77 8.14
C LEU A 117 -9.02 17.79 9.58
N ARG A 118 -9.03 16.65 10.27
CA ARG A 118 -8.57 16.52 11.66
C ARG A 118 -7.08 16.80 11.79
N ARG A 119 -6.23 16.19 10.95
CA ARG A 119 -4.79 16.46 10.96
C ARG A 119 -4.49 17.93 10.73
N THR A 120 -5.22 18.59 9.84
CA THR A 120 -5.13 20.02 9.60
C THR A 120 -5.53 20.81 10.86
N GLY A 121 -6.65 20.44 11.48
CA GLY A 121 -7.16 21.06 12.70
C GLY A 121 -6.18 20.95 13.89
N ASP A 122 -5.62 19.76 14.09
CA ASP A 122 -4.65 19.47 15.16
C ASP A 122 -3.35 20.31 15.04
N MET A 123 -3.00 20.75 13.81
CA MET A 123 -1.85 21.65 13.58
C MET A 123 -2.17 23.13 13.83
N LEU A 124 -3.44 23.52 13.81
CA LEU A 124 -3.88 24.93 13.86
C LEU A 124 -4.34 25.34 15.25
N VAL A 125 -5.03 24.45 15.98
CA VAL A 125 -5.71 24.78 17.24
C VAL A 125 -5.60 23.62 18.21
N GLU A 126 -5.27 23.93 19.43
CA GLU A 126 -5.39 23.03 20.57
C GLU A 126 -6.57 23.43 21.44
N ILE A 127 -7.54 22.53 21.62
CA ILE A 127 -8.70 22.75 22.48
C ILE A 127 -8.43 22.10 23.84
N GLN A 128 -8.33 22.93 24.87
CA GLN A 128 -8.19 22.49 26.26
C GLN A 128 -9.57 22.47 26.91
N GLY A 129 -10.28 21.34 26.85
CA GLY A 129 -11.59 21.14 27.44
C GLY A 129 -11.53 20.38 28.77
N GLN A 130 -12.65 20.34 29.50
CA GLN A 130 -12.74 19.55 30.75
C GLN A 130 -12.56 18.04 30.53
N PHE A 131 -12.75 17.55 29.30
CA PHE A 131 -12.72 16.12 28.94
C PHE A 131 -11.78 15.76 27.81
N GLU A 132 -11.11 16.71 27.16
CA GLU A 132 -10.37 16.47 25.92
C GLU A 132 -8.91 17.00 25.92
N GLY A 133 -8.28 17.11 27.06
CA GLY A 133 -6.85 17.45 27.16
C GLY A 133 -5.95 16.38 26.54
N ARG A 134 -6.13 16.04 25.24
CA ARG A 134 -5.35 14.99 24.57
C ARG A 134 -3.91 15.40 24.31
N GLY A 135 -3.65 16.67 24.03
CA GLY A 135 -2.31 17.14 23.72
C GLY A 135 -1.33 16.99 24.90
N LEU A 136 -1.77 17.32 26.12
CA LEU A 136 -0.95 17.18 27.33
C LEU A 136 -1.03 15.80 28.00
N LEU A 137 -1.93 14.92 27.57
CA LEU A 137 -1.98 13.53 28.03
C LEU A 137 -1.10 12.59 27.18
N ASP A 138 -0.71 13.03 26.01
CA ASP A 138 0.18 12.27 25.13
C ASP A 138 1.64 12.61 25.46
N ALA A 139 2.33 11.68 26.08
CA ALA A 139 3.75 11.84 26.43
C ALA A 139 4.65 12.15 25.21
N SER A 140 4.22 11.81 23.99
CA SER A 140 4.97 12.10 22.77
C SER A 140 5.05 13.60 22.45
N THR A 141 4.12 14.42 22.99
CA THR A 141 4.09 15.86 22.76
C THR A 141 5.03 16.64 23.70
N TYR A 142 5.47 16.04 24.81
CA TYR A 142 6.27 16.74 25.83
C TYR A 142 7.64 17.13 25.31
N LEU A 143 8.32 16.22 24.62
CA LEU A 143 9.67 16.48 24.11
C LEU A 143 9.70 17.64 23.10
N PRO A 144 8.83 17.69 22.08
CA PRO A 144 8.74 18.83 21.16
C PRO A 144 8.43 20.17 21.87
N LEU A 145 7.58 20.15 22.91
CA LEU A 145 7.27 21.36 23.68
C LEU A 145 8.49 21.87 24.48
N ILE A 146 9.22 20.97 25.13
CA ILE A 146 10.43 21.28 25.87
C ILE A 146 11.52 21.80 24.92
N ASP A 147 11.75 21.14 23.81
CA ASP A 147 12.74 21.55 22.82
C ASP A 147 12.46 22.93 22.24
N ARG A 148 11.19 23.23 21.95
CA ARG A 148 10.78 24.57 21.49
C ARG A 148 10.96 25.62 22.58
N ALA A 149 10.58 25.32 23.82
CA ALA A 149 10.77 26.23 24.96
C ALA A 149 12.25 26.50 25.25
N ALA A 150 13.12 25.52 24.99
CA ALA A 150 14.57 25.62 25.13
C ALA A 150 15.26 26.29 23.91
N GLY A 151 14.55 26.59 22.84
CA GLY A 151 15.11 27.21 21.63
C GLY A 151 16.00 26.26 20.80
N HIS A 152 15.75 24.95 20.85
CA HIS A 152 16.55 23.93 20.18
C HIS A 152 16.23 23.75 18.70
N ASP A 153 15.43 24.61 18.07
CA ASP A 153 14.94 24.46 16.69
C ASP A 153 16.06 24.16 15.68
N LYS A 154 17.15 24.95 15.71
CA LYS A 154 18.32 24.75 14.83
C LYS A 154 19.05 23.42 15.07
N ALA A 155 19.11 22.98 16.33
CA ALA A 155 19.75 21.71 16.67
C ALA A 155 18.92 20.54 16.18
N LEU A 156 17.60 20.63 16.28
CA LEU A 156 16.64 19.63 15.77
C LEU A 156 16.69 19.53 14.25
N GLU A 157 16.71 20.67 13.53
CA GLU A 157 16.88 20.68 12.07
C GLU A 157 18.18 19.98 11.64
N ASN A 158 19.29 20.30 12.30
CA ASN A 158 20.58 19.67 12.00
C ASN A 158 20.57 18.17 12.32
N LEU A 159 19.98 17.77 13.44
CA LEU A 159 19.81 16.37 13.81
C LEU A 159 18.95 15.62 12.78
N SER A 160 17.83 16.19 12.39
CA SER A 160 16.92 15.62 11.37
C SER A 160 17.63 15.42 10.03
N SER A 161 18.38 16.42 9.56
CA SER A 161 19.16 16.31 8.34
C SER A 161 20.21 15.20 8.41
N LYS A 162 20.96 15.12 9.51
CA LYS A 162 21.97 14.06 9.72
C LYS A 162 21.35 12.69 9.86
N TRP A 163 20.20 12.59 10.50
CA TRP A 163 19.45 11.33 10.61
C TRP A 163 19.00 10.83 9.24
N THR A 164 18.44 11.72 8.42
CA THR A 164 18.04 11.38 7.05
C THR A 164 19.22 10.88 6.24
N THR A 165 20.36 11.58 6.32
CA THR A 165 21.60 11.16 5.64
C THR A 165 22.08 9.79 6.11
N LEU A 166 22.05 9.53 7.42
CA LEU A 166 22.43 8.23 7.98
C LEU A 166 21.50 7.11 7.49
N CYS A 167 20.19 7.36 7.49
CA CYS A 167 19.22 6.38 7.01
C CYS A 167 19.42 6.06 5.52
N SER A 168 19.66 7.08 4.68
CA SER A 168 19.96 6.90 3.26
C SER A 168 21.23 6.06 3.07
N ALA A 169 22.32 6.42 3.74
CA ALA A 169 23.58 5.69 3.63
C ALA A 169 23.46 4.21 4.10
N ARG A 170 22.67 3.95 5.16
CA ARG A 170 22.39 2.57 5.61
C ARG A 170 21.63 1.78 4.56
N ASN A 171 20.61 2.39 3.96
CA ASN A 171 19.83 1.74 2.90
C ASN A 171 20.70 1.44 1.67
N GLU A 172 21.55 2.37 1.26
CA GLU A 172 22.51 2.16 0.15
C GLU A 172 23.47 1.02 0.45
N LEU A 173 24.02 0.97 1.68
CA LEU A 173 24.90 -0.12 2.11
C LEU A 173 24.19 -1.48 2.02
N THR A 174 22.97 -1.57 2.51
CA THR A 174 22.18 -2.81 2.46
C THR A 174 21.93 -3.23 1.01
N GLN A 175 21.52 -2.30 0.15
CA GLN A 175 21.31 -2.60 -1.28
C GLN A 175 22.58 -3.03 -2.00
N MET A 176 23.72 -2.41 -1.67
CA MET A 176 25.00 -2.81 -2.25
C MET A 176 25.44 -4.20 -1.78
N ALA A 177 25.23 -4.53 -0.50
CA ALA A 177 25.52 -5.87 0.02
C ALA A 177 24.67 -6.94 -0.70
N GLU A 178 23.37 -6.71 -0.84
CA GLU A 178 22.48 -7.63 -1.57
C GLU A 178 22.86 -7.80 -3.04
N ARG A 179 23.28 -6.71 -3.72
CA ARG A 179 23.78 -6.78 -5.11
C ARG A 179 25.06 -7.58 -5.21
N LEU A 180 25.96 -7.40 -4.25
CA LEU A 180 27.24 -8.13 -4.21
C LEU A 180 26.99 -9.63 -4.01
N ASP A 181 26.11 -10.01 -3.10
CA ASP A 181 25.77 -11.41 -2.85
C ASP A 181 25.12 -12.07 -4.07
N LYS A 182 24.22 -11.35 -4.76
CA LYS A 182 23.65 -11.83 -6.02
C LYS A 182 24.70 -12.01 -7.12
N ALA A 183 25.59 -11.02 -7.27
CA ALA A 183 26.65 -11.09 -8.28
C ALA A 183 27.61 -12.25 -8.02
N ARG A 184 27.94 -12.54 -6.75
CA ARG A 184 28.76 -13.71 -6.38
C ARG A 184 28.05 -15.03 -6.70
N ALA A 185 26.78 -15.14 -6.37
CA ALA A 185 25.99 -16.33 -6.69
C ALA A 185 25.89 -16.56 -8.22
N GLU A 186 25.72 -15.50 -8.99
CA GLU A 186 25.74 -15.56 -10.46
C GLU A 186 27.13 -15.96 -11.01
N GLU A 187 28.21 -15.43 -10.44
CA GLU A 187 29.58 -15.79 -10.83
C GLU A 187 29.85 -17.28 -10.56
N ASP A 188 29.49 -17.79 -9.37
CA ASP A 188 29.65 -19.19 -9.02
C ASP A 188 28.85 -20.10 -9.97
N TRP A 189 27.59 -19.75 -10.25
CA TRP A 189 26.76 -20.49 -11.21
C TRP A 189 27.33 -20.49 -12.62
N LEU A 190 27.80 -19.32 -13.10
CA LEU A 190 28.44 -19.21 -14.42
C LEU A 190 29.72 -20.02 -14.52
N ARG A 191 30.52 -20.04 -13.45
CA ARG A 191 31.75 -20.82 -13.39
C ARG A 191 31.46 -22.32 -13.49
N ASP A 192 30.49 -22.79 -12.73
CA ASP A 192 30.05 -24.19 -12.78
C ASP A 192 29.47 -24.54 -14.17
N ALA A 193 28.71 -23.65 -14.77
CA ALA A 193 28.15 -23.86 -16.10
C ALA A 193 29.23 -23.93 -17.18
N VAL A 194 30.27 -23.07 -17.11
CA VAL A 194 31.40 -23.12 -18.02
C VAL A 194 32.20 -24.41 -17.85
N GLU A 195 32.46 -24.84 -16.61
CA GLU A 195 33.17 -26.11 -16.35
C GLU A 195 32.39 -27.31 -16.91
N GLN A 196 31.06 -27.34 -16.76
CA GLN A 196 30.23 -28.38 -17.36
C GLN A 196 30.29 -28.37 -18.90
N LEU A 197 30.26 -27.17 -19.53
CA LEU A 197 30.38 -27.05 -20.97
C LEU A 197 31.75 -27.47 -21.46
N ASP A 198 32.81 -27.13 -20.74
CA ASP A 198 34.20 -27.54 -21.09
C ASP A 198 34.37 -29.05 -20.95
N MET A 199 33.79 -29.68 -19.91
CA MET A 199 33.80 -31.15 -19.78
C MET A 199 33.01 -31.83 -20.91
N LEU A 200 31.91 -31.25 -21.34
CA LEU A 200 31.05 -31.78 -22.42
C LEU A 200 31.75 -31.59 -23.79
N ALA A 201 32.64 -30.58 -23.93
CA ALA A 201 33.37 -30.21 -25.13
C ALA A 201 32.53 -30.32 -26.42
N PRO A 202 31.36 -29.68 -26.50
CA PRO A 202 30.45 -29.85 -27.64
C PRO A 202 31.08 -29.38 -28.92
N SER A 203 30.95 -30.18 -29.96
CA SER A 203 31.46 -29.83 -31.31
C SER A 203 30.34 -29.39 -32.25
N ALA A 204 30.71 -28.52 -33.22
CA ALA A 204 29.73 -28.03 -34.20
C ALA A 204 29.13 -29.18 -34.99
N GLY A 205 27.78 -29.28 -35.01
CA GLY A 205 27.03 -30.33 -35.71
C GLY A 205 26.98 -31.68 -34.98
N GLU A 206 27.42 -31.76 -33.73
CA GLU A 206 27.36 -32.95 -32.90
C GLU A 206 25.91 -33.32 -32.56
N GLU A 207 25.10 -32.34 -32.23
CA GLU A 207 23.67 -32.54 -31.94
C GLU A 207 22.94 -33.24 -33.11
N GLU A 208 23.17 -32.78 -34.34
CA GLU A 208 22.56 -33.37 -35.55
C GLU A 208 23.04 -34.82 -35.76
N LYS A 209 24.32 -35.08 -35.49
CA LYS A 209 24.89 -36.46 -35.60
C LYS A 209 24.27 -37.37 -34.53
N LEU A 210 24.24 -36.93 -33.28
CA LEU A 210 23.66 -37.70 -32.19
C LEU A 210 22.15 -37.92 -32.38
N ALA A 211 21.43 -36.92 -32.86
CA ALA A 211 20.00 -37.06 -33.19
C ALA A 211 19.78 -38.11 -34.30
N SER A 212 20.62 -38.10 -35.35
CA SER A 212 20.53 -39.07 -36.44
C SER A 212 20.91 -40.49 -35.99
N GLU A 213 21.91 -40.63 -35.12
CA GLU A 213 22.29 -41.91 -34.53
C GLU A 213 21.21 -42.45 -33.59
N LEU A 214 20.63 -41.63 -32.76
CA LEU A 214 19.53 -41.99 -31.89
C LEU A 214 18.33 -42.50 -32.70
N GLN A 215 18.00 -41.81 -33.79
CA GLN A 215 16.92 -42.24 -34.70
C GLN A 215 17.21 -43.58 -35.36
N ARG A 216 18.48 -43.80 -35.80
CA ARG A 216 18.92 -45.09 -36.34
C ARG A 216 18.81 -46.22 -35.31
N HIS A 217 19.30 -45.98 -34.08
CA HIS A 217 19.21 -46.97 -33.02
C HIS A 217 17.76 -47.31 -32.67
N ARG A 218 16.87 -46.32 -32.56
CA ARG A 218 15.45 -46.54 -32.34
C ARG A 218 14.79 -47.34 -33.47
N HIS A 219 15.17 -47.07 -34.71
CA HIS A 219 14.67 -47.80 -35.86
C HIS A 219 15.17 -49.25 -35.86
N SER A 220 16.46 -49.46 -35.61
CA SER A 220 17.07 -50.79 -35.49
C SER A 220 16.44 -51.61 -34.36
N SER A 221 16.20 -51.01 -33.19
CA SER A 221 15.51 -51.68 -32.07
C SER A 221 14.10 -52.13 -32.46
N ARG A 222 13.33 -51.26 -33.13
CA ARG A 222 11.98 -51.61 -33.60
C ARG A 222 12.00 -52.76 -34.61
N ILE A 223 12.98 -52.76 -35.53
CA ILE A 223 13.16 -53.87 -36.48
C ILE A 223 13.49 -55.15 -35.75
N ALA A 224 14.41 -55.11 -34.79
CA ALA A 224 14.78 -56.28 -34.00
C ALA A 224 13.60 -56.84 -33.20
N GLU A 225 12.83 -55.97 -32.56
CA GLU A 225 11.59 -56.39 -31.85
C GLU A 225 10.56 -57.00 -32.78
N ALA A 226 10.33 -56.40 -33.97
CA ALA A 226 9.40 -56.94 -34.96
C ALA A 226 9.86 -58.30 -35.51
N LEU A 227 11.17 -58.44 -35.77
CA LEU A 227 11.74 -59.74 -36.20
C LEU A 227 11.61 -60.80 -35.12
N GLN A 228 11.85 -60.42 -33.87
CA GLN A 228 11.70 -61.34 -32.74
C GLN A 228 10.25 -61.77 -32.55
N GLN A 229 9.32 -60.85 -32.66
CA GLN A 229 7.88 -61.18 -32.63
C GLN A 229 7.48 -62.09 -33.79
N ALA A 230 7.92 -61.79 -35.01
CA ALA A 230 7.66 -62.64 -36.15
C ALA A 230 8.28 -64.02 -36.00
N HIS A 231 9.51 -64.09 -35.50
CA HIS A 231 10.18 -65.37 -35.21
C HIS A 231 9.40 -66.21 -34.16
N MET A 232 8.96 -65.56 -33.07
CA MET A 232 8.15 -66.24 -32.05
C MET A 232 6.84 -66.76 -32.64
N MET A 233 6.16 -65.99 -33.49
CA MET A 233 4.92 -66.46 -34.15
C MET A 233 5.14 -67.62 -35.07
N ILE A 234 6.28 -67.74 -35.77
CA ILE A 234 6.61 -68.85 -36.65
C ILE A 234 7.07 -70.09 -35.88
N THR A 235 7.81 -69.91 -34.80
CA THR A 235 8.40 -71.01 -34.01
C THR A 235 7.52 -71.52 -32.86
N ASP A 236 6.41 -70.86 -32.59
CA ASP A 236 5.43 -71.31 -31.62
C ASP A 236 4.97 -72.73 -31.95
N PRO A 237 4.84 -73.63 -30.99
CA PRO A 237 4.30 -75.01 -31.23
C PRO A 237 2.93 -75.03 -31.91
N GLU A 238 2.13 -73.96 -31.72
CA GLU A 238 0.86 -73.77 -32.42
C GLU A 238 0.97 -72.78 -33.60
N GLY A 239 2.17 -72.36 -33.97
CA GLY A 239 2.45 -71.39 -35.03
C GLY A 239 2.31 -71.94 -36.43
N VAL A 240 2.57 -71.04 -37.42
CA VAL A 240 2.39 -71.38 -38.88
C VAL A 240 3.22 -72.59 -39.30
N SER A 241 4.45 -72.74 -38.76
CA SER A 241 5.33 -73.91 -39.07
C SER A 241 4.72 -75.25 -38.60
N HIS A 242 4.12 -75.26 -37.43
CA HIS A 242 3.44 -76.43 -36.90
C HIS A 242 2.16 -76.70 -37.65
N SER A 243 1.40 -75.69 -38.00
CA SER A 243 0.17 -75.75 -38.77
C SER A 243 0.44 -76.22 -40.20
N THR A 244 1.49 -75.78 -40.87
CA THR A 244 1.89 -76.21 -42.21
C THR A 244 2.43 -77.64 -42.19
N SER A 245 3.26 -78.01 -41.23
CA SER A 245 3.74 -79.39 -41.07
C SER A 245 2.58 -80.35 -40.78
N ARG A 246 1.61 -79.95 -39.97
CA ARG A 246 0.42 -80.71 -39.66
C ARG A 246 -0.49 -80.87 -40.87
N ALA A 247 -0.69 -79.79 -41.69
CA ALA A 247 -1.43 -79.84 -42.94
C ALA A 247 -0.75 -80.74 -43.93
N GLN A 248 0.58 -80.68 -44.08
CA GLN A 248 1.35 -81.60 -44.93
C GLN A 248 1.17 -83.06 -44.52
N ALA A 249 1.29 -83.34 -43.21
CA ALA A 249 1.10 -84.71 -42.70
C ALA A 249 -0.34 -85.26 -42.95
N ILE A 250 -1.34 -84.34 -42.91
CA ILE A 250 -2.72 -84.72 -43.23
C ILE A 250 -2.86 -85.03 -44.73
N LEU A 251 -2.26 -84.22 -45.61
CA LEU A 251 -2.30 -84.41 -47.06
C LEU A 251 -1.55 -85.69 -47.48
N GLU A 252 -0.38 -85.93 -46.86
CA GLU A 252 0.37 -87.19 -47.14
C GLU A 252 -0.39 -88.41 -46.70
N ARG A 253 -1.17 -88.38 -45.60
CA ARG A 253 -2.05 -89.51 -45.19
C ARG A 253 -3.25 -89.73 -46.09
N GLN A 254 -3.62 -88.83 -46.96
CA GLN A 254 -4.72 -88.95 -47.89
C GLN A 254 -4.24 -89.33 -49.29
N ALA A 255 -2.92 -89.34 -49.55
CA ALA A 255 -2.32 -89.71 -50.83
C ALA A 255 -1.95 -91.20 -50.97
N ASP A 256 -2.04 -91.91 -49.85
CA ASP A 256 -1.98 -93.37 -49.75
C ASP A 256 -3.42 -93.98 -49.72
#